data_67fff1716a61ef9177874f2c9b9663c2
#
_entry.id   67fff1716a61ef9177874f2c9b9663c2
#
_cell.length_a   1.000
_cell.length_b   1.000
_cell.length_c   1.000
_cell.angle_alpha   90.00
_cell.angle_beta   90.00
_cell.angle_gamma   90.00
#
_symmetry.space_group_name_H-M   'P 1'
#
loop_
_entity.id
_entity.type
_entity.pdbx_description
1 polymer ?
#
loop_
_entity_poly.entity_id
_entity_poly.type
_entity_poly.pdbx_seq_one_letter_code
_entity_poly.pdbx_strand_id
1 'polypeptide(L)'
;VPANEAGVTRNALNNIDRTRGLAELLFDGATAIPLGSVGGAATAIRKTIDAGRVALAADNLGAAQRMIEKTVVYSLERKQFNRPIGSFQGYKHMCAEMAAELEPSRSLVWYAAHCQSEIPNEASVMACHAKAHLAEVCTEIANKATLGHGGMGFTDLMGVHYWFKRIGYNRQILGGPEAVRADAAALQGLVPA
;
A
#
# COMPACT_ATOMS: atom_id res chain seq x y z
N VAL A 1 -1.68 -21.54 18.40
CA VAL A 1 -0.56 -22.48 18.36
C VAL A 1 0.65 -21.77 18.92
N PRO A 2 1.36 -22.31 19.93
CA PRO A 2 2.64 -21.75 20.37
C PRO A 2 3.68 -21.73 19.25
N ALA A 3 4.54 -20.72 19.27
CA ALA A 3 5.49 -20.53 18.19
C ALA A 3 6.57 -21.65 18.08
N ASN A 4 6.84 -22.34 19.18
CA ASN A 4 7.81 -23.44 19.30
C ASN A 4 7.14 -24.81 19.42
N GLU A 5 5.84 -24.90 19.06
CA GLU A 5 5.10 -26.17 19.09
C GLU A 5 5.67 -27.15 18.06
N ALA A 6 5.70 -28.44 18.41
CA ALA A 6 6.05 -29.48 17.46
C ALA A 6 5.07 -29.49 16.29
N GLY A 7 5.57 -29.72 15.06
CA GLY A 7 4.74 -29.65 13.85
C GLY A 7 4.53 -28.24 13.31
N VAL A 8 5.17 -27.19 13.85
CA VAL A 8 5.19 -25.85 13.30
C VAL A 8 6.48 -25.58 12.56
N THR A 9 6.41 -25.39 11.25
CA THR A 9 7.54 -24.98 10.42
C THR A 9 7.36 -23.52 9.97
N ARG A 10 8.46 -22.75 10.00
CA ARG A 10 8.48 -21.35 9.56
C ARG A 10 9.53 -21.16 8.47
N ASN A 11 9.08 -20.80 7.30
CA ASN A 11 9.95 -20.53 6.15
C ASN A 11 9.96 -19.01 5.91
N ALA A 12 11.10 -18.36 6.18
CA ALA A 12 11.26 -16.94 5.83
C ALA A 12 11.20 -16.79 4.30
N LEU A 13 10.39 -15.83 3.84
CA LEU A 13 10.25 -15.54 2.42
C LEU A 13 11.03 -14.28 2.05
N ASN A 14 11.70 -14.33 0.90
CA ASN A 14 12.32 -13.15 0.32
C ASN A 14 11.24 -12.30 -0.35
N ASN A 15 11.21 -11.01 -0.02
CA ASN A 15 10.34 -10.06 -0.67
C ASN A 15 11.10 -8.82 -1.12
N ILE A 16 10.46 -7.98 -1.94
CA ILE A 16 11.07 -6.79 -2.51
C ILE A 16 11.29 -5.69 -1.47
N ASP A 17 10.42 -5.58 -0.46
CA ASP A 17 10.56 -4.64 0.67
C ASP A 17 11.22 -5.35 1.86
N ARG A 18 12.54 -5.22 1.96
CA ARG A 18 13.33 -5.83 3.05
C ARG A 18 13.06 -5.24 4.44
N THR A 19 12.27 -4.18 4.53
CA THR A 19 11.87 -3.59 5.82
C THR A 19 10.69 -4.32 6.45
N ARG A 20 10.06 -5.25 5.70
CA ARG A 20 8.93 -6.07 6.15
C ARG A 20 9.28 -7.54 6.06
N GLY A 21 9.29 -8.22 7.23
CA GLY A 21 9.43 -9.69 7.27
C GLY A 21 8.18 -10.37 6.74
N LEU A 22 8.34 -11.41 5.94
CA LEU A 22 7.29 -12.29 5.47
C LEU A 22 7.71 -13.73 5.69
N ALA A 23 6.78 -14.58 6.13
CA ALA A 23 7.03 -15.99 6.35
C ALA A 23 5.82 -16.83 5.98
N GLU A 24 6.10 -18.03 5.49
CA GLU A 24 5.14 -19.10 5.38
C GLU A 24 5.13 -19.89 6.69
N LEU A 25 3.95 -20.21 7.18
CA LEU A 25 3.75 -21.06 8.35
C LEU A 25 3.07 -22.35 7.92
N LEU A 26 3.72 -23.48 8.18
CA LEU A 26 3.18 -24.80 7.94
C LEU A 26 2.85 -25.45 9.30
N PHE A 27 1.67 -26.05 9.39
CA PHE A 27 1.18 -26.75 10.57
C PHE A 27 0.94 -28.22 10.20
N ASP A 28 1.74 -29.12 10.75
CA ASP A 28 1.63 -30.56 10.54
C ASP A 28 1.49 -31.24 11.90
N GLY A 29 0.25 -31.59 12.24
CA GLY A 29 -0.08 -32.22 13.53
C GLY A 29 0.20 -31.33 14.76
N ALA A 30 0.38 -30.01 14.59
CA ALA A 30 0.65 -29.11 15.70
C ALA A 30 -0.56 -28.98 16.64
N THR A 31 -0.30 -29.06 17.95
CA THR A 31 -1.35 -28.86 18.96
C THR A 31 -1.84 -27.43 18.97
N ALA A 32 -3.15 -27.23 18.93
CA ALA A 32 -3.77 -25.92 18.91
C ALA A 32 -4.87 -25.79 19.97
N ILE A 33 -4.98 -24.61 20.53
CA ILE A 33 -6.09 -24.25 21.42
C ILE A 33 -7.03 -23.34 20.61
N PRO A 34 -8.32 -23.70 20.49
CA PRO A 34 -9.26 -22.86 19.76
C PRO A 34 -9.47 -21.52 20.49
N LEU A 35 -9.43 -20.43 19.73
CA LEU A 35 -9.77 -19.10 20.23
C LEU A 35 -11.21 -18.76 19.78
N GLY A 36 -12.13 -18.77 20.70
CA GLY A 36 -13.56 -18.63 20.43
C GLY A 36 -14.19 -19.96 19.95
N SER A 37 -15.31 -19.89 19.23
CA SER A 37 -16.00 -21.04 18.68
C SER A 37 -15.37 -21.50 17.35
N VAL A 38 -15.23 -22.82 17.17
CA VAL A 38 -14.76 -23.38 15.91
C VAL A 38 -15.72 -22.98 14.78
N GLY A 39 -15.17 -22.44 13.67
CA GLY A 39 -15.96 -21.93 12.54
C GLY A 39 -16.51 -20.51 12.72
N GLY A 40 -16.39 -19.89 13.92
CA GLY A 40 -16.96 -18.57 14.22
C GLY A 40 -16.09 -17.36 13.84
N ALA A 41 -14.92 -17.56 13.22
CA ALA A 41 -13.94 -16.49 13.03
C ALA A 41 -14.15 -15.59 11.79
N ALA A 42 -15.06 -15.95 10.88
CA ALA A 42 -15.20 -15.28 9.56
C ALA A 42 -15.35 -13.77 9.66
N THR A 43 -16.23 -13.28 10.55
CA THR A 43 -16.45 -11.83 10.74
C THR A 43 -15.22 -11.12 11.29
N ALA A 44 -14.52 -11.74 12.27
CA ALA A 44 -13.31 -11.16 12.85
C ALA A 44 -12.17 -11.10 11.83
N ILE A 45 -12.02 -12.15 11.00
CA ILE A 45 -11.03 -12.19 9.92
C ILE A 45 -11.34 -11.09 8.90
N ARG A 46 -12.60 -10.93 8.47
CA ARG A 46 -13.00 -9.86 7.55
C ARG A 46 -12.63 -8.48 8.10
N LYS A 47 -13.00 -8.17 9.33
CA LYS A 47 -12.64 -6.90 9.99
C LYS A 47 -11.13 -6.68 10.06
N THR A 48 -10.36 -7.72 10.32
CA THR A 48 -8.89 -7.65 10.34
C THR A 48 -8.33 -7.33 8.96
N ILE A 49 -8.85 -7.96 7.90
CA ILE A 49 -8.47 -7.69 6.51
C ILE A 49 -8.81 -6.25 6.14
N ASP A 50 -10.01 -5.78 6.47
CA ASP A 50 -10.46 -4.41 6.16
C ASP A 50 -9.60 -3.36 6.86
N ALA A 51 -9.33 -3.52 8.14
CA ALA A 51 -8.40 -2.65 8.88
C ALA A 51 -6.99 -2.68 8.28
N GLY A 52 -6.51 -3.87 7.89
CA GLY A 52 -5.23 -4.04 7.20
C GLY A 52 -5.19 -3.33 5.84
N ARG A 53 -6.26 -3.40 5.05
CA ARG A 53 -6.39 -2.69 3.76
C ARG A 53 -6.32 -1.18 3.94
N VAL A 54 -7.02 -0.63 4.94
CA VAL A 54 -6.96 0.80 5.27
C VAL A 54 -5.56 1.21 5.72
N ALA A 55 -4.92 0.42 6.58
CA ALA A 55 -3.54 0.69 7.03
C ALA A 55 -2.53 0.68 5.88
N LEU A 56 -2.65 -0.26 4.93
CA LEU A 56 -1.80 -0.31 3.72
C LEU A 56 -2.05 0.89 2.79
N ALA A 57 -3.30 1.34 2.67
CA ALA A 57 -3.63 2.56 1.91
C ALA A 57 -3.00 3.80 2.55
N ALA A 58 -3.05 3.93 3.87
CA ALA A 58 -2.42 5.02 4.61
C ALA A 58 -0.87 4.99 4.49
N ASP A 59 -0.26 3.82 4.56
CA ASP A 59 1.19 3.66 4.36
C ASP A 59 1.61 4.05 2.93
N ASN A 60 0.83 3.68 1.92
CA ASN A 60 1.05 4.10 0.53
C ASN A 60 0.92 5.62 0.36
N LEU A 61 -0.10 6.24 0.97
CA LEU A 61 -0.29 7.69 0.95
C LEU A 61 0.94 8.41 1.50
N GLY A 62 1.45 7.98 2.67
CA GLY A 62 2.64 8.55 3.29
C GLY A 62 3.91 8.34 2.45
N ALA A 63 4.07 7.15 1.87
CA ALA A 63 5.18 6.82 1.00
C ALA A 63 5.20 7.68 -0.27
N ALA A 64 4.05 7.82 -0.94
CA ALA A 64 3.91 8.64 -2.15
C ALA A 64 4.13 10.13 -1.84
N GLN A 65 3.59 10.65 -0.73
CA GLN A 65 3.85 12.01 -0.26
C GLN A 65 5.35 12.25 -0.11
N ARG A 66 6.06 11.32 0.54
CA ARG A 66 7.51 11.45 0.73
C ARG A 66 8.28 11.41 -0.58
N MET A 67 7.84 10.60 -1.55
CA MET A 67 8.46 10.58 -2.88
C MET A 67 8.28 11.89 -3.63
N ILE A 68 7.11 12.52 -3.58
CA ILE A 68 6.85 13.84 -4.16
C ILE A 68 7.78 14.88 -3.55
N GLU A 69 7.86 14.95 -2.21
CA GLU A 69 8.73 15.90 -1.50
C GLU A 69 10.20 15.76 -1.93
N LYS A 70 10.72 14.52 -1.96
CA LYS A 70 12.08 14.25 -2.42
C LYS A 70 12.30 14.68 -3.86
N THR A 71 11.32 14.43 -4.74
CA THR A 71 11.39 14.80 -6.16
C THR A 71 11.44 16.32 -6.33
N VAL A 72 10.63 17.05 -5.56
CA VAL A 72 10.64 18.52 -5.59
C VAL A 72 12.00 19.06 -5.11
N VAL A 73 12.52 18.58 -3.97
CA VAL A 73 13.83 19.00 -3.46
C VAL A 73 14.94 18.73 -4.49
N TYR A 74 15.00 17.50 -5.02
CA TYR A 74 15.96 17.14 -6.05
C TYR A 74 15.89 18.05 -7.27
N SER A 75 14.68 18.45 -7.67
CA SER A 75 14.47 19.31 -8.84
C SER A 75 15.03 20.74 -8.67
N LEU A 76 15.12 21.20 -7.44
CA LEU A 76 15.66 22.51 -7.10
C LEU A 76 17.21 22.52 -7.03
N GLU A 77 17.78 21.37 -6.70
CA GLU A 77 19.24 21.19 -6.54
C GLU A 77 19.93 20.76 -7.82
N ARG A 78 19.34 19.81 -8.54
CA ARG A 78 19.91 19.23 -9.78
C ARG A 78 19.86 20.23 -10.91
N LYS A 79 21.02 20.50 -11.51
CA LYS A 79 21.14 21.40 -12.66
C LYS A 79 21.41 20.62 -13.95
N GLN A 80 20.74 21.00 -15.01
CA GLN A 80 21.01 20.63 -16.39
C GLN A 80 20.74 21.84 -17.29
N PHE A 81 21.49 21.95 -18.39
CA PHE A 81 21.41 23.12 -19.28
C PHE A 81 21.55 24.45 -18.51
N ASN A 82 22.51 24.51 -17.58
CA ASN A 82 22.87 25.66 -16.74
C ASN A 82 21.77 26.20 -15.81
N ARG A 83 20.70 25.42 -15.53
CA ARG A 83 19.63 25.81 -14.60
C ARG A 83 19.05 24.61 -13.84
N PRO A 84 18.37 24.80 -12.68
CA PRO A 84 17.70 23.75 -11.98
C PRO A 84 16.67 23.03 -12.87
N ILE A 85 16.59 21.69 -12.77
CA ILE A 85 15.66 20.94 -13.61
C ILE A 85 14.18 21.26 -13.28
N GLY A 86 13.88 21.67 -12.06
CA GLY A 86 12.55 22.15 -11.66
C GLY A 86 12.14 23.48 -12.34
N SER A 87 13.05 24.17 -13.04
CA SER A 87 12.69 25.36 -13.84
C SER A 87 12.02 25.00 -15.18
N PHE A 88 12.14 23.74 -15.63
CA PHE A 88 11.51 23.29 -16.87
C PHE A 88 10.03 23.01 -16.66
N GLN A 89 9.20 23.49 -17.57
CA GLN A 89 7.74 23.39 -17.46
C GLN A 89 7.26 21.92 -17.38
N GLY A 90 7.81 21.04 -18.22
CA GLY A 90 7.44 19.61 -18.20
C GLY A 90 7.69 18.96 -16.85
N TYR A 91 8.77 19.34 -16.16
CA TYR A 91 9.07 18.83 -14.82
C TYR A 91 8.10 19.37 -13.76
N LYS A 92 7.76 20.68 -13.84
CA LYS A 92 6.76 21.29 -12.95
C LYS A 92 5.39 20.64 -13.10
N HIS A 93 4.97 20.35 -14.33
CA HIS A 93 3.69 19.72 -14.60
C HIS A 93 3.66 18.30 -14.01
N MET A 94 4.70 17.51 -14.17
CA MET A 94 4.82 16.18 -13.57
C MET A 94 4.67 16.24 -12.04
N CYS A 95 5.33 17.20 -11.37
CA CYS A 95 5.21 17.37 -9.93
C CYS A 95 3.78 17.80 -9.52
N ALA A 96 3.17 18.71 -10.28
CA ALA A 96 1.81 19.18 -10.04
C ALA A 96 0.77 18.05 -10.23
N GLU A 97 0.92 17.23 -11.25
CA GLU A 97 0.08 16.05 -11.48
C GLU A 97 0.15 15.06 -10.31
N MET A 98 1.37 14.72 -9.87
CA MET A 98 1.55 13.83 -8.71
C MET A 98 0.84 14.37 -7.46
N ALA A 99 0.93 15.67 -7.20
CA ALA A 99 0.29 16.30 -6.05
C ALA A 99 -1.25 16.33 -6.21
N ALA A 100 -1.74 16.63 -7.42
CA ALA A 100 -3.17 16.69 -7.72
C ALA A 100 -3.85 15.31 -7.59
N GLU A 101 -3.17 14.24 -7.95
CA GLU A 101 -3.68 12.88 -7.80
C GLU A 101 -3.62 12.38 -6.35
N LEU A 102 -2.60 12.79 -5.58
CA LEU A 102 -2.42 12.33 -4.20
C LEU A 102 -3.38 12.99 -3.23
N GLU A 103 -3.63 14.29 -3.37
CA GLU A 103 -4.37 15.05 -2.35
C GLU A 103 -5.83 14.58 -2.16
N PRO A 104 -6.62 14.28 -3.20
CA PRO A 104 -7.96 13.69 -3.02
C PRO A 104 -7.93 12.33 -2.32
N SER A 105 -6.86 11.56 -2.52
CA SER A 105 -6.67 10.23 -1.93
C SER A 105 -6.57 10.28 -0.41
N ARG A 106 -6.14 11.40 0.17
CA ARG A 106 -6.05 11.62 1.62
C ARG A 106 -7.44 11.56 2.27
N SER A 107 -8.43 12.22 1.69
CA SER A 107 -9.81 12.21 2.19
C SER A 107 -10.42 10.81 2.12
N LEU A 108 -10.13 10.05 1.08
CA LEU A 108 -10.58 8.67 0.94
C LEU A 108 -10.02 7.77 2.05
N VAL A 109 -8.73 7.90 2.37
CA VAL A 109 -8.10 7.12 3.46
C VAL A 109 -8.72 7.48 4.80
N TRP A 110 -8.91 8.77 5.07
CA TRP A 110 -9.53 9.23 6.33
C TRP A 110 -10.97 8.73 6.46
N TYR A 111 -11.75 8.82 5.39
CA TYR A 111 -13.12 8.31 5.41
C TYR A 111 -13.18 6.80 5.60
N ALA A 112 -12.33 6.04 4.90
CA ALA A 112 -12.25 4.59 5.07
C ALA A 112 -11.84 4.20 6.50
N ALA A 113 -10.94 4.95 7.13
CA ALA A 113 -10.55 4.73 8.52
C ALA A 113 -11.71 5.06 9.49
N HIS A 114 -12.43 6.16 9.26
CA HIS A 114 -13.61 6.55 10.04
C HIS A 114 -14.70 5.47 9.98
N CYS A 115 -14.95 4.90 8.81
CA CYS A 115 -15.95 3.85 8.64
C CYS A 115 -15.65 2.59 9.47
N GLN A 116 -14.38 2.30 9.82
CA GLN A 116 -14.05 1.11 10.62
C GLN A 116 -14.69 1.15 12.02
N SER A 117 -14.90 2.32 12.59
CA SER A 117 -15.49 2.50 13.93
C SER A 117 -16.91 3.07 13.90
N GLU A 118 -17.15 4.09 13.08
CA GLU A 118 -18.37 4.91 13.15
C GLU A 118 -19.44 4.50 12.14
N ILE A 119 -19.05 3.89 10.99
CA ILE A 119 -20.02 3.51 9.93
C ILE A 119 -19.76 2.05 9.51
N PRO A 120 -20.01 1.06 10.38
CA PRO A 120 -19.62 -0.33 10.14
C PRO A 120 -20.23 -0.98 8.88
N ASN A 121 -21.39 -0.50 8.41
CA ASN A 121 -22.06 -1.00 7.19
C ASN A 121 -21.33 -0.58 5.91
N GLU A 122 -20.49 0.45 5.93
CA GLU A 122 -19.67 0.89 4.81
C GLU A 122 -18.21 0.44 4.93
N ALA A 123 -17.79 -0.03 6.11
CA ALA A 123 -16.39 -0.29 6.45
C ALA A 123 -15.66 -1.17 5.42
N SER A 124 -16.26 -2.30 5.04
CA SER A 124 -15.64 -3.24 4.09
C SER A 124 -15.54 -2.67 2.67
N VAL A 125 -16.58 -1.99 2.20
CA VAL A 125 -16.59 -1.37 0.87
C VAL A 125 -15.55 -0.24 0.80
N MET A 126 -15.51 0.63 1.81
CA MET A 126 -14.57 1.75 1.84
C MET A 126 -13.12 1.29 2.04
N ALA A 127 -12.88 0.21 2.78
CA ALA A 127 -11.56 -0.42 2.87
C ALA A 127 -11.08 -0.92 1.50
N CYS A 128 -11.98 -1.53 0.72
CA CYS A 128 -11.68 -1.96 -0.64
C CYS A 128 -11.39 -0.77 -1.57
N HIS A 129 -12.21 0.27 -1.54
CA HIS A 129 -12.00 1.46 -2.37
C HIS A 129 -10.68 2.15 -2.05
N ALA A 130 -10.39 2.40 -0.78
CA ALA A 130 -9.13 3.00 -0.36
C ALA A 130 -7.93 2.15 -0.80
N LYS A 131 -7.96 0.83 -0.56
CA LYS A 131 -6.88 -0.08 -0.93
C LYS A 131 -6.64 -0.12 -2.43
N ALA A 132 -7.69 -0.27 -3.25
CA ALA A 132 -7.56 -0.36 -4.70
C ALA A 132 -7.07 0.96 -5.31
N HIS A 133 -7.66 2.09 -4.91
CA HIS A 133 -7.32 3.40 -5.43
C HIS A 133 -5.88 3.80 -5.08
N LEU A 134 -5.50 3.70 -3.81
CA LEU A 134 -4.14 4.06 -3.36
C LEU A 134 -3.06 3.12 -3.94
N ALA A 135 -3.40 1.86 -4.20
CA ALA A 135 -2.46 0.93 -4.84
C ALA A 135 -2.09 1.37 -6.26
N GLU A 136 -2.99 2.00 -7.01
CA GLU A 136 -2.74 2.48 -8.37
C GLU A 136 -2.15 3.87 -8.39
N VAL A 137 -2.78 4.84 -7.75
CA VAL A 137 -2.31 6.23 -7.69
C VAL A 137 -0.88 6.31 -7.15
N CYS A 138 -0.60 5.61 -6.03
CA CYS A 138 0.73 5.65 -5.45
C CYS A 138 1.79 4.91 -6.31
N THR A 139 1.39 3.89 -7.07
CA THR A 139 2.29 3.24 -8.04
C THR A 139 2.66 4.20 -9.16
N GLU A 140 1.69 4.94 -9.70
CA GLU A 140 1.94 5.93 -10.75
C GLU A 140 2.84 7.07 -10.23
N ILE A 141 2.57 7.58 -9.02
CA ILE A 141 3.44 8.57 -8.37
C ILE A 141 4.86 8.03 -8.17
N ALA A 142 4.99 6.77 -7.75
CA ALA A 142 6.30 6.16 -7.56
C ALA A 142 7.09 6.06 -8.89
N ASN A 143 6.41 5.73 -9.99
CA ASN A 143 6.99 5.73 -11.33
C ASN A 143 7.45 7.13 -11.74
N LYS A 144 6.58 8.14 -11.64
CA LYS A 144 6.89 9.53 -11.99
C LYS A 144 8.02 10.11 -11.13
N ALA A 145 7.99 9.85 -9.82
CA ALA A 145 9.04 10.29 -8.90
C ALA A 145 10.41 9.66 -9.21
N THR A 146 10.45 8.36 -9.50
CA THR A 146 11.68 7.67 -9.90
C THR A 146 12.19 8.21 -11.23
N LEU A 147 11.31 8.40 -12.22
CA LEU A 147 11.64 9.01 -13.51
C LEU A 147 12.22 10.42 -13.32
N GLY A 148 11.62 11.23 -12.43
CA GLY A 148 12.08 12.59 -12.13
C GLY A 148 13.50 12.65 -11.56
N HIS A 149 13.96 11.60 -10.89
CA HIS A 149 15.35 11.49 -10.42
C HIS A 149 16.30 10.93 -11.51
N GLY A 150 15.76 10.41 -12.61
CA GLY A 150 16.56 9.73 -13.64
C GLY A 150 17.32 8.53 -13.07
N GLY A 151 18.54 8.27 -13.55
CA GLY A 151 19.37 7.17 -13.06
C GLY A 151 19.65 7.23 -11.55
N MET A 152 19.63 8.41 -10.94
CA MET A 152 19.80 8.58 -9.49
C MET A 152 18.66 7.98 -8.67
N GLY A 153 17.44 7.87 -9.22
CA GLY A 153 16.27 7.30 -8.55
C GLY A 153 16.40 5.82 -8.19
N PHE A 154 17.33 5.11 -8.83
CA PHE A 154 17.62 3.70 -8.57
C PHE A 154 18.77 3.47 -7.58
N THR A 155 19.41 4.55 -7.10
CA THR A 155 20.57 4.46 -6.21
C THR A 155 20.18 4.56 -4.74
N ASP A 156 20.97 3.92 -3.87
CA ASP A 156 20.84 4.04 -2.43
C ASP A 156 21.06 5.47 -1.95
N LEU A 157 21.85 6.25 -2.68
CA LEU A 157 22.15 7.66 -2.35
C LEU A 157 20.89 8.51 -2.25
N MET A 158 19.96 8.34 -3.19
CA MET A 158 18.66 9.05 -3.16
C MET A 158 17.61 8.31 -2.34
N GLY A 159 17.69 6.98 -2.26
CA GLY A 159 16.79 6.13 -1.49
C GLY A 159 15.33 6.14 -1.94
N VAL A 160 15.03 6.70 -3.12
CA VAL A 160 13.65 6.78 -3.67
C VAL A 160 13.11 5.37 -3.96
N HIS A 161 13.97 4.47 -4.43
CA HIS A 161 13.60 3.10 -4.73
C HIS A 161 13.14 2.26 -3.52
N TYR A 162 13.46 2.66 -2.28
CA TYR A 162 12.92 2.01 -1.08
C TYR A 162 11.41 2.24 -0.96
N TRP A 163 10.96 3.47 -1.22
CA TRP A 163 9.54 3.82 -1.23
C TRP A 163 8.81 3.15 -2.41
N PHE A 164 9.45 3.12 -3.57
CA PHE A 164 8.94 2.39 -4.74
C PHE A 164 8.67 0.91 -4.42
N LYS A 165 9.65 0.23 -3.81
CA LYS A 165 9.53 -1.17 -3.42
C LYS A 165 8.43 -1.40 -2.38
N ARG A 166 8.29 -0.48 -1.41
CA ARG A 166 7.24 -0.52 -0.40
C ARG A 166 5.85 -0.39 -1.01
N ILE A 167 5.66 0.57 -1.89
CA ILE A 167 4.39 0.77 -2.59
C ILE A 167 4.03 -0.46 -3.43
N GLY A 168 5.02 -1.02 -4.15
CA GLY A 168 4.84 -2.25 -4.92
C GLY A 168 4.49 -3.47 -4.07
N TYR A 169 5.12 -3.61 -2.91
CA TYR A 169 4.78 -4.65 -1.94
C TYR A 169 3.35 -4.47 -1.39
N ASN A 170 3.03 -3.27 -0.92
CA ASN A 170 1.71 -2.95 -0.38
C ASN A 170 0.60 -3.14 -1.41
N ARG A 171 0.89 -2.94 -2.71
CA ARG A 171 -0.06 -3.17 -3.80
C ARG A 171 -0.61 -4.60 -3.79
N GLN A 172 0.22 -5.59 -3.44
CA GLN A 172 -0.13 -7.02 -3.50
C GLN A 172 -0.71 -7.57 -2.18
N ILE A 173 -0.24 -7.09 -1.04
CA ILE A 173 -0.67 -7.59 0.27
C ILE A 173 -2.16 -7.30 0.51
N LEU A 174 -2.87 -8.28 1.04
CA LEU A 174 -4.33 -8.28 1.28
C LEU A 174 -5.18 -8.06 0.01
N GLY A 175 -4.62 -8.46 -1.14
CA GLY A 175 -5.25 -8.44 -2.45
C GLY A 175 -4.75 -7.29 -3.35
N GLY A 176 -4.47 -7.62 -4.61
CA GLY A 176 -4.19 -6.63 -5.65
C GLY A 176 -5.43 -5.82 -6.02
N PRO A 177 -5.29 -4.68 -6.72
CA PRO A 177 -6.41 -3.77 -7.04
C PRO A 177 -7.58 -4.47 -7.73
N GLU A 178 -7.30 -5.39 -8.62
CA GLU A 178 -8.30 -6.12 -9.40
C GLU A 178 -9.17 -7.01 -8.48
N ALA A 179 -8.53 -7.81 -7.61
CA ALA A 179 -9.23 -8.67 -6.66
C ALA A 179 -10.02 -7.85 -5.64
N VAL A 180 -9.43 -6.75 -5.14
CA VAL A 180 -10.09 -5.88 -4.16
C VAL A 180 -11.29 -5.15 -4.77
N ARG A 181 -11.24 -4.78 -6.07
CA ARG A 181 -12.40 -4.23 -6.78
C ARG A 181 -13.50 -5.26 -6.98
N ALA A 182 -13.14 -6.50 -7.25
CA ALA A 182 -14.13 -7.61 -7.33
C ALA A 182 -14.81 -7.80 -5.97
N ASP A 183 -14.06 -7.80 -4.86
CA ASP A 183 -14.62 -7.81 -3.50
C ASP A 183 -15.59 -6.64 -3.28
N ALA A 184 -15.22 -5.42 -3.68
CA ALA A 184 -16.07 -4.24 -3.54
C ALA A 184 -17.35 -4.36 -4.36
N ALA A 185 -17.29 -4.90 -5.59
CA ALA A 185 -18.43 -5.09 -6.46
C ALA A 185 -19.42 -6.14 -5.85
N ALA A 186 -18.88 -7.23 -5.32
CA ALA A 186 -19.70 -8.25 -4.64
C ALA A 186 -20.37 -7.69 -3.38
N LEU A 187 -19.65 -6.93 -2.55
CA LEU A 187 -20.19 -6.29 -1.35
C LEU A 187 -21.32 -5.28 -1.65
N GLN A 188 -21.34 -4.70 -2.83
CA GLN A 188 -22.37 -3.77 -3.32
C GLN A 188 -23.48 -4.46 -4.12
N GLY A 189 -23.41 -5.80 -4.29
CA GLY A 189 -24.40 -6.56 -5.05
C GLY A 189 -24.36 -6.33 -6.57
N LEU A 190 -23.24 -5.79 -7.09
CA LEU A 190 -23.06 -5.53 -8.52
C LEU A 190 -22.70 -6.80 -9.31
N VAL A 191 -22.17 -7.81 -8.64
CA VAL A 191 -21.84 -9.13 -9.18
C VAL A 191 -22.23 -10.21 -8.16
N PRO A 192 -22.47 -11.46 -8.59
CA PRO A 192 -22.66 -12.57 -7.65
C PRO A 192 -21.45 -12.73 -6.72
N ALA A 193 -21.71 -13.06 -5.46
CA ALA A 193 -20.69 -13.29 -4.45
C ALA A 193 -19.97 -14.64 -4.65
#